data_a0e777f585d2045d8f911dc7f5a002c0
#
_entry.id   a0e777f585d2045d8f911dc7f5a002c0
#
_cell.length_a   1.000
_cell.length_b   1.000
_cell.length_c   1.000
_cell.angle_alpha   90.00
_cell.angle_beta   90.00
_cell.angle_gamma   90.00
#
_symmetry.space_group_name_H-M   'P 1'
#
loop_
_entity.id
_entity.type
_entity.pdbx_description
1 polymer ?
#
loop_
_entity_poly.entity_id
_entity_poly.type
_entity_poly.pdbx_seq_one_letter_code
_entity_poly.pdbx_strand_id
1 'polypeptide(L)'
;MGSHKEFTKTLDNLIDKYGNLGNRLVFVSDGATWIKNWIEDAFPKAICILDYYHACEHLHEFSSSIFTDKAKEKIWTDKQKEWLLKGAVKTVISNIKRVGKNSEAANGLINYYSKNKNRMKYQEYVKIGCGIIGSGAIESAHKTLVQKRMKQSGQRWTWKGAQHMLNLRVVRKNNDWNKIIELSKATLKAAA
;
A
#
# COMPACT_ATOMS: atom_id res chain seq x y z
N MET A 1 2.88 10.36 -16.81
CA MET A 1 3.08 9.93 -15.41
C MET A 1 3.63 11.11 -14.66
N GLY A 2 2.92 11.56 -13.62
CA GLY A 2 3.42 12.62 -12.74
C GLY A 2 4.61 12.13 -11.92
N SER A 3 5.47 13.04 -11.49
CA SER A 3 6.58 12.71 -10.58
C SER A 3 6.03 12.39 -9.18
N HIS A 4 6.82 11.68 -8.36
CA HIS A 4 6.43 11.45 -6.96
C HIS A 4 6.21 12.77 -6.19
N LYS A 5 6.91 13.86 -6.58
CA LYS A 5 6.76 15.20 -6.00
C LYS A 5 5.38 15.83 -6.29
N GLU A 6 4.85 15.64 -7.50
CA GLU A 6 3.49 16.09 -7.84
C GLU A 6 2.42 15.29 -7.09
N PHE A 7 2.67 14.00 -6.93
CA PHE A 7 1.77 13.14 -6.17
C PHE A 7 1.73 13.50 -4.68
N THR A 8 2.87 13.72 -4.02
CA THR A 8 2.92 14.13 -2.62
C THR A 8 2.24 15.48 -2.42
N LYS A 9 2.48 16.47 -3.28
CA LYS A 9 1.79 17.77 -3.23
C LYS A 9 0.26 17.62 -3.33
N THR A 10 -0.22 16.70 -4.15
CA THR A 10 -1.65 16.42 -4.26
C THR A 10 -2.20 15.80 -2.98
N LEU A 11 -1.45 14.90 -2.34
CA LEU A 11 -1.83 14.30 -1.05
C LEU A 11 -1.79 15.32 0.08
N ASP A 12 -0.79 16.19 0.14
CA ASP A 12 -0.71 17.26 1.12
C ASP A 12 -1.97 18.14 1.07
N ASN A 13 -2.33 18.62 -0.11
CA ASN A 13 -3.55 19.41 -0.33
C ASN A 13 -4.84 18.66 0.03
N LEU A 14 -4.86 17.33 -0.12
CA LEU A 14 -6.01 16.51 0.26
C LEU A 14 -6.10 16.34 1.78
N ILE A 15 -4.98 16.11 2.44
CA ILE A 15 -4.90 15.95 3.90
C ILE A 15 -5.26 17.26 4.60
N ASP A 16 -4.80 18.39 4.09
CA ASP A 16 -5.09 19.73 4.63
C ASP A 16 -6.60 20.04 4.66
N LYS A 17 -7.37 19.49 3.70
CA LYS A 17 -8.84 19.64 3.68
C LYS A 17 -9.54 19.00 4.86
N TYR A 18 -8.93 18.00 5.50
CA TYR A 18 -9.48 17.35 6.69
C TYR A 18 -9.10 18.06 8.00
N GLY A 19 -8.35 19.18 7.92
CA GLY A 19 -7.93 19.96 9.07
C GLY A 19 -6.80 19.30 9.86
N ASN A 20 -6.58 19.80 11.08
CA ASN A 20 -5.51 19.29 11.94
C ASN A 20 -5.86 17.91 12.53
N LEU A 21 -5.52 16.87 11.82
CA LEU A 21 -5.72 15.47 12.25
C LEU A 21 -4.69 15.03 13.32
N GLY A 22 -3.61 15.78 13.49
CA GLY A 22 -2.59 15.54 14.52
C GLY A 22 -2.08 14.09 14.54
N ASN A 23 -2.15 13.45 15.70
CA ASN A 23 -1.71 12.06 15.91
C ASN A 23 -2.68 10.99 15.37
N ARG A 24 -3.72 11.38 14.63
CA ARG A 24 -4.71 10.45 14.06
C ARG A 24 -4.38 10.00 12.64
N LEU A 25 -3.32 10.52 12.04
CA LEU A 25 -2.88 10.10 10.71
C LEU A 25 -2.17 8.74 10.78
N VAL A 26 -2.63 7.83 9.94
CA VAL A 26 -2.03 6.52 9.75
C VAL A 26 -1.71 6.33 8.28
N PHE A 27 -0.47 6.03 7.98
CA PHE A 27 -0.01 5.71 6.63
C PHE A 27 0.39 4.24 6.55
N VAL A 28 -0.18 3.54 5.58
CA VAL A 28 0.20 2.17 5.24
C VAL A 28 0.87 2.18 3.87
N SER A 29 2.08 1.66 3.77
CA SER A 29 2.81 1.63 2.48
C SER A 29 3.75 0.42 2.37
N ASP A 30 4.18 0.11 1.15
CA ASP A 30 5.03 -1.00 0.76
C ASP A 30 6.50 -0.92 1.19
N GLY A 31 6.89 0.12 1.90
CA GLY A 31 8.27 0.33 2.36
C GLY A 31 9.15 1.12 1.39
N ALA A 32 8.60 1.70 0.33
CA ALA A 32 9.32 2.61 -0.56
C ALA A 32 9.94 3.77 0.22
N THR A 33 11.25 3.98 0.05
CA THR A 33 12.03 4.95 0.83
C THR A 33 11.53 6.38 0.66
N TRP A 34 11.11 6.77 -0.55
CA TRP A 34 10.60 8.11 -0.81
C TRP A 34 9.29 8.41 -0.08
N ILE A 35 8.38 7.40 0.05
CA ILE A 35 7.14 7.53 0.82
C ILE A 35 7.46 7.70 2.29
N LYS A 36 8.36 6.87 2.81
CA LYS A 36 8.80 6.98 4.20
C LYS A 36 9.36 8.36 4.51
N ASN A 37 10.30 8.85 3.70
CA ASN A 37 10.93 10.16 3.91
C ASN A 37 9.89 11.28 3.87
N TRP A 38 9.01 11.27 2.88
CA TRP A 38 7.92 12.26 2.79
C TRP A 38 7.02 12.25 4.04
N ILE A 39 6.64 11.07 4.56
CA ILE A 39 5.81 10.99 5.76
C ILE A 39 6.56 11.51 6.98
N GLU A 40 7.82 11.13 7.16
CA GLU A 40 8.65 11.57 8.28
C GLU A 40 8.86 13.10 8.28
N ASP A 41 9.01 13.70 7.10
CA ASP A 41 9.19 15.14 6.94
C ASP A 41 7.88 15.93 7.12
N ALA A 42 6.81 15.51 6.46
CA ALA A 42 5.55 16.24 6.44
C ALA A 42 4.64 15.93 7.66
N PHE A 43 4.71 14.71 8.19
CA PHE A 43 3.80 14.22 9.23
C PHE A 43 4.55 13.48 10.35
N PRO A 44 5.47 14.13 11.07
CA PRO A 44 6.37 13.46 12.05
C PRO A 44 5.64 12.78 13.21
N LYS A 45 4.38 13.12 13.46
CA LYS A 45 3.53 12.50 14.49
C LYS A 45 2.63 11.39 13.98
N ALA A 46 2.66 11.11 12.67
CA ALA A 46 1.82 10.09 12.07
C ALA A 46 2.30 8.68 12.40
N ILE A 47 1.38 7.73 12.44
CA ILE A 47 1.68 6.31 12.57
C ILE A 47 2.01 5.77 11.17
N CYS A 48 3.25 5.30 10.98
CA CYS A 48 3.68 4.66 9.75
C CYS A 48 3.66 3.14 9.90
N ILE A 49 2.90 2.47 9.06
CA ILE A 49 2.77 1.02 9.03
C ILE A 49 3.37 0.50 7.73
N LEU A 50 4.29 -0.46 7.83
CA LEU A 50 4.68 -1.26 6.68
C LEU A 50 3.52 -2.20 6.34
N ASP A 51 3.11 -2.22 5.08
CA ASP A 51 2.06 -3.14 4.64
C ASP A 51 2.39 -4.58 5.02
N TYR A 52 1.52 -5.18 5.83
CA TYR A 52 1.70 -6.54 6.33
C TYR A 52 1.68 -7.57 5.20
N TYR A 53 0.78 -7.41 4.23
CA TYR A 53 0.66 -8.36 3.13
C TYR A 53 1.89 -8.29 2.23
N HIS A 54 2.39 -7.09 1.94
CA HIS A 54 3.62 -6.92 1.18
C HIS A 54 4.86 -7.46 1.93
N ALA A 55 4.92 -7.28 3.24
CA ALA A 55 5.94 -7.94 4.06
C ALA A 55 5.84 -9.47 3.99
N CYS A 56 4.63 -10.02 3.96
CA CYS A 56 4.40 -11.46 3.81
C CYS A 56 4.75 -11.98 2.40
N GLU A 57 4.56 -11.17 1.35
CA GLU A 57 4.97 -11.51 -0.02
C GLU A 57 6.48 -11.73 -0.10
N HIS A 58 7.27 -10.78 0.39
CA HIS A 58 8.73 -10.94 0.47
C HIS A 58 9.17 -12.15 1.29
N LEU A 59 8.45 -12.45 2.38
CA LEU A 59 8.71 -13.65 3.16
C LEU A 59 8.44 -14.93 2.36
N HIS A 60 7.37 -14.93 1.56
CA HIS A 60 7.00 -16.06 0.73
C HIS A 60 7.98 -16.26 -0.44
N GLU A 61 8.39 -15.19 -1.11
CA GLU A 61 9.44 -15.21 -2.14
C GLU A 61 10.72 -15.84 -1.60
N PHE A 62 11.16 -15.39 -0.42
CA PHE A 62 12.32 -15.96 0.27
C PHE A 62 12.11 -17.45 0.57
N SER A 63 11.01 -17.83 1.21
CA SER A 63 10.79 -19.23 1.58
C SER A 63 10.73 -20.16 0.37
N SER A 64 10.10 -19.72 -0.72
CA SER A 64 10.04 -20.45 -1.98
C SER A 64 11.40 -20.64 -2.64
N SER A 65 12.36 -19.73 -2.40
CA SER A 65 13.74 -19.87 -2.90
C SER A 65 14.62 -20.83 -2.08
N ILE A 66 14.23 -21.07 -0.81
CA ILE A 66 15.03 -21.88 0.12
C ILE A 66 14.49 -23.31 0.28
N PHE A 67 13.18 -23.48 0.32
CA PHE A 67 12.55 -24.77 0.58
C PHE A 67 12.18 -25.47 -0.74
N THR A 68 12.66 -26.69 -0.92
CA THR A 68 12.23 -27.59 -2.02
C THR A 68 10.92 -28.32 -1.69
N ASP A 69 10.71 -28.64 -0.40
CA ASP A 69 9.51 -29.30 0.09
C ASP A 69 8.42 -28.27 0.40
N LYS A 70 7.34 -28.29 -0.38
CA LYS A 70 6.23 -27.34 -0.27
C LYS A 70 5.45 -27.41 1.05
N ALA A 71 5.38 -28.59 1.68
CA ALA A 71 4.74 -28.74 2.98
C ALA A 71 5.55 -28.04 4.08
N LYS A 72 6.88 -28.25 4.08
CA LYS A 72 7.80 -27.60 5.02
C LYS A 72 7.85 -26.09 4.79
N GLU A 73 7.87 -25.63 3.53
CA GLU A 73 7.79 -24.22 3.17
C GLU A 73 6.57 -23.57 3.80
N LYS A 74 5.38 -24.16 3.58
CA LYS A 74 4.12 -23.63 4.08
C LYS A 74 4.13 -23.53 5.61
N ILE A 75 4.47 -24.61 6.30
CA ILE A 75 4.51 -24.66 7.79
C ILE A 75 5.45 -23.58 8.33
N TRP A 76 6.65 -23.47 7.74
CA TRP A 76 7.63 -22.48 8.18
C TRP A 76 7.14 -21.06 7.93
N THR A 77 6.63 -20.77 6.74
CA THR A 77 6.14 -19.45 6.34
C THR A 77 4.96 -19.00 7.19
N ASP A 78 3.97 -19.87 7.41
CA ASP A 78 2.80 -19.55 8.22
C ASP A 78 3.21 -19.22 9.67
N LYS A 79 4.16 -19.96 10.23
CA LYS A 79 4.73 -19.65 11.54
C LYS A 79 5.44 -18.31 11.60
N GLN A 80 6.18 -17.92 10.55
CA GLN A 80 6.82 -16.59 10.52
C GLN A 80 5.77 -15.48 10.39
N LYS A 81 4.69 -15.66 9.62
CA LYS A 81 3.56 -14.71 9.53
C LYS A 81 2.92 -14.47 10.90
N GLU A 82 2.72 -15.51 11.69
CA GLU A 82 2.23 -15.37 13.07
C GLU A 82 3.18 -14.52 13.94
N TRP A 83 4.49 -14.74 13.84
CA TRP A 83 5.48 -13.93 14.55
C TRP A 83 5.47 -12.47 14.10
N LEU A 84 5.32 -12.22 12.78
CA LEU A 84 5.17 -10.85 12.27
C LEU A 84 3.95 -10.17 12.86
N LEU A 85 2.78 -10.83 12.87
CA LEU A 85 1.55 -10.28 13.47
C LEU A 85 1.73 -9.93 14.96
N LYS A 86 2.50 -10.73 15.69
CA LYS A 86 2.85 -10.46 17.09
C LYS A 86 3.90 -9.34 17.26
N GLY A 87 4.40 -8.76 16.17
CA GLY A 87 5.44 -7.73 16.20
C GLY A 87 6.84 -8.28 16.52
N ALA A 88 7.02 -9.61 16.53
CA ALA A 88 8.28 -10.28 16.85
C ALA A 88 9.27 -10.32 15.67
N VAL A 89 9.49 -9.19 15.03
CA VAL A 89 10.33 -9.04 13.82
C VAL A 89 11.75 -9.55 14.03
N LYS A 90 12.33 -9.33 15.22
CA LYS A 90 13.69 -9.83 15.55
C LYS A 90 13.76 -11.35 15.50
N THR A 91 12.73 -12.04 15.99
CA THR A 91 12.63 -13.51 15.94
C THR A 91 12.56 -14.00 14.50
N VAL A 92 11.74 -13.33 13.66
CA VAL A 92 11.64 -13.67 12.24
C VAL A 92 12.97 -13.49 11.53
N ILE A 93 13.67 -12.37 11.75
CA ILE A 93 15.02 -12.13 11.20
C ILE A 93 16.01 -13.25 11.61
N SER A 94 16.00 -13.66 12.89
CA SER A 94 16.85 -14.75 13.36
C SER A 94 16.53 -16.09 12.66
N ASN A 95 15.26 -16.37 12.44
CA ASN A 95 14.80 -17.56 11.74
C ASN A 95 15.19 -17.53 10.25
N ILE A 96 15.07 -16.39 9.57
CA ILE A 96 15.51 -16.19 8.19
C ILE A 96 17.03 -16.47 8.08
N LYS A 97 17.81 -15.88 9.00
CA LYS A 97 19.28 -16.09 9.03
C LYS A 97 19.63 -17.57 9.19
N ARG A 98 18.92 -18.29 10.07
CA ARG A 98 19.17 -19.71 10.34
C ARG A 98 18.91 -20.60 9.12
N VAL A 99 17.78 -20.40 8.41
CA VAL A 99 17.42 -21.26 7.26
C VAL A 99 18.09 -20.81 5.96
N GLY A 100 18.30 -19.50 5.79
CA GLY A 100 18.88 -18.92 4.58
C GLY A 100 20.40 -19.03 4.47
N LYS A 101 21.12 -19.41 5.54
CA LYS A 101 22.59 -19.66 5.54
C LYS A 101 23.40 -18.58 4.81
N ASN A 102 23.08 -17.30 5.03
CA ASN A 102 23.71 -16.15 4.38
C ASN A 102 23.51 -16.06 2.86
N SER A 103 22.48 -16.68 2.30
CA SER A 103 22.12 -16.50 0.90
C SER A 103 21.80 -15.02 0.59
N GLU A 104 21.92 -14.61 -0.66
CA GLU A 104 21.59 -13.26 -1.10
C GLU A 104 20.13 -12.92 -0.78
N ALA A 105 19.20 -13.86 -1.02
CA ALA A 105 17.79 -13.72 -0.68
C ALA A 105 17.56 -13.50 0.83
N ALA A 106 18.29 -14.24 1.69
CA ALA A 106 18.21 -14.04 3.13
C ALA A 106 18.71 -12.66 3.53
N ASN A 107 19.86 -12.24 3.02
CA ASN A 107 20.46 -10.94 3.33
C ASN A 107 19.57 -9.79 2.86
N GLY A 108 18.97 -9.90 1.68
CA GLY A 108 18.00 -8.93 1.15
C GLY A 108 16.79 -8.75 2.08
N LEU A 109 16.16 -9.86 2.46
CA LEU A 109 14.98 -9.83 3.35
C LEU A 109 15.31 -9.35 4.76
N ILE A 110 16.43 -9.78 5.32
CA ILE A 110 16.92 -9.31 6.64
C ILE A 110 17.13 -7.79 6.62
N ASN A 111 17.77 -7.27 5.57
CA ASN A 111 17.99 -5.83 5.41
C ASN A 111 16.67 -5.07 5.28
N TYR A 112 15.74 -5.57 4.48
CA TYR A 112 14.41 -4.99 4.32
C TYR A 112 13.64 -4.92 5.65
N TYR A 113 13.56 -6.03 6.40
CA TYR A 113 12.89 -6.04 7.70
C TYR A 113 13.60 -5.19 8.74
N SER A 114 14.94 -5.20 8.76
CA SER A 114 15.72 -4.40 9.70
C SER A 114 15.50 -2.89 9.52
N LYS A 115 15.44 -2.42 8.28
CA LYS A 115 15.14 -1.02 7.93
C LYS A 115 13.72 -0.60 8.30
N ASN A 116 12.78 -1.53 8.28
CA ASN A 116 11.36 -1.25 8.49
C ASN A 116 10.81 -1.71 9.86
N LYS A 117 11.65 -2.27 10.74
CA LYS A 117 11.21 -2.89 12.01
C LYS A 117 10.31 -2.00 12.89
N ASN A 118 10.55 -0.70 12.89
CA ASN A 118 9.77 0.26 13.67
C ASN A 118 8.35 0.46 13.13
N ARG A 119 8.11 0.07 11.87
CA ARG A 119 6.83 0.15 11.16
C ARG A 119 6.09 -1.20 11.13
N MET A 120 6.60 -2.23 11.81
CA MET A 120 6.10 -3.60 11.80
C MET A 120 5.55 -4.04 13.17
N LYS A 121 5.04 -3.11 13.95
CA LYS A 121 4.45 -3.37 15.28
C LYS A 121 2.96 -3.72 15.15
N TYR A 122 2.63 -4.69 14.32
CA TYR A 122 1.25 -4.98 13.91
C TYR A 122 0.31 -5.24 15.08
N GLN A 123 0.74 -5.95 16.12
CA GLN A 123 -0.08 -6.19 17.32
C GLN A 123 -0.45 -4.90 18.06
N GLU A 124 0.48 -3.93 18.12
CA GLU A 124 0.21 -2.62 18.73
C GLU A 124 -0.79 -1.84 17.88
N TYR A 125 -0.62 -1.84 16.55
CA TYR A 125 -1.50 -1.12 15.62
C TYR A 125 -2.93 -1.63 15.64
N VAL A 126 -3.14 -2.94 15.77
CA VAL A 126 -4.47 -3.52 15.95
C VAL A 126 -5.10 -3.07 17.27
N LYS A 127 -4.34 -3.03 18.37
CA LYS A 127 -4.83 -2.62 19.70
C LYS A 127 -5.24 -1.15 19.77
N ILE A 128 -4.53 -0.25 19.10
CA ILE A 128 -4.89 1.19 19.05
C ILE A 128 -6.06 1.49 18.10
N GLY A 129 -6.70 0.47 17.56
CA GLY A 129 -7.91 0.62 16.76
C GLY A 129 -7.68 1.05 15.31
N CYS A 130 -6.44 1.09 14.83
CA CYS A 130 -6.18 1.33 13.41
C CYS A 130 -6.82 0.26 12.52
N GLY A 131 -6.92 -1.00 13.00
CA GLY A 131 -7.56 -2.14 12.30
C GLY A 131 -6.96 -2.49 10.93
N ILE A 132 -6.31 -1.53 10.30
CA ILE A 132 -5.78 -1.60 8.94
C ILE A 132 -4.26 -1.74 9.03
N ILE A 133 -3.76 -2.92 8.76
CA ILE A 133 -2.32 -3.23 8.73
C ILE A 133 -1.78 -3.52 7.32
N GLY A 134 -2.64 -3.37 6.32
CA GLY A 134 -2.30 -3.63 4.91
C GLY A 134 -3.11 -2.78 3.94
N SER A 135 -2.68 -2.74 2.69
CA SER A 135 -3.22 -1.92 1.60
C SER A 135 -4.45 -2.51 0.91
N GLY A 136 -5.13 -3.49 1.51
CA GLY A 136 -6.28 -4.18 0.89
C GLY A 136 -7.36 -3.24 0.33
N ALA A 137 -7.56 -2.07 0.94
CA ALA A 137 -8.46 -1.04 0.41
C ALA A 137 -7.95 -0.47 -0.93
N ILE A 138 -6.64 -0.24 -1.05
CA ILE A 138 -5.99 0.27 -2.28
C ILE A 138 -6.03 -0.80 -3.37
N GLU A 139 -5.75 -2.06 -3.03
CA GLU A 139 -5.84 -3.19 -3.96
C GLU A 139 -7.27 -3.38 -4.48
N SER A 140 -8.26 -3.30 -3.59
CA SER A 140 -9.68 -3.34 -3.96
C SER A 140 -10.05 -2.17 -4.87
N ALA A 141 -9.58 -0.96 -4.56
CA ALA A 141 -9.78 0.22 -5.41
C ALA A 141 -9.11 0.02 -6.78
N HIS A 142 -7.87 -0.44 -6.83
CA HIS A 142 -7.17 -0.75 -8.08
C HIS A 142 -7.92 -1.80 -8.91
N LYS A 143 -8.37 -2.89 -8.29
CA LYS A 143 -9.15 -3.93 -8.97
C LYS A 143 -10.46 -3.37 -9.54
N THR A 144 -11.19 -2.59 -8.74
CA THR A 144 -12.53 -2.12 -9.12
C THR A 144 -12.50 -0.90 -10.03
N LEU A 145 -11.62 0.06 -9.81
CA LEU A 145 -11.53 1.29 -10.61
C LEU A 145 -10.72 1.08 -11.89
N VAL A 146 -9.55 0.45 -11.78
CA VAL A 146 -8.60 0.33 -12.89
C VAL A 146 -8.83 -0.98 -13.65
N GLN A 147 -8.57 -2.13 -13.03
CA GLN A 147 -8.51 -3.41 -13.75
C GLN A 147 -9.82 -3.78 -14.41
N LYS A 148 -10.94 -3.68 -13.70
CA LYS A 148 -12.27 -4.03 -14.26
C LYS A 148 -12.65 -3.26 -15.51
N ARG A 149 -12.04 -2.11 -15.79
CA ARG A 149 -12.37 -1.30 -16.96
C ARG A 149 -11.24 -1.21 -17.97
N MET A 150 -10.01 -1.14 -17.49
CA MET A 150 -8.85 -0.85 -18.35
C MET A 150 -8.18 -2.11 -18.89
N LYS A 151 -8.37 -3.27 -18.24
CA LYS A 151 -7.75 -4.55 -18.62
C LYS A 151 -8.74 -5.55 -19.25
N GLN A 152 -9.77 -5.08 -19.92
CA GLN A 152 -10.66 -5.98 -20.66
C GLN A 152 -10.05 -6.36 -22.01
N SER A 153 -10.32 -7.59 -22.45
CA SER A 153 -9.82 -8.11 -23.73
C SER A 153 -10.20 -7.20 -24.90
N GLY A 154 -9.25 -6.95 -25.79
CA GLY A 154 -9.46 -6.13 -27.01
C GLY A 154 -9.52 -4.62 -26.78
N GLN A 155 -9.47 -4.12 -25.56
CA GLN A 155 -9.51 -2.68 -25.30
C GLN A 155 -8.14 -2.03 -25.50
N ARG A 156 -8.16 -0.93 -26.27
CA ARG A 156 -7.01 -0.04 -26.45
C ARG A 156 -7.38 1.35 -25.93
N TRP A 157 -6.50 1.95 -25.20
CA TRP A 157 -6.72 3.27 -24.59
C TRP A 157 -5.66 4.25 -25.04
N THR A 158 -6.09 5.43 -25.45
CA THR A 158 -5.18 6.57 -25.45
C THR A 158 -4.92 6.99 -24.00
N TRP A 159 -3.78 7.57 -23.73
CA TRP A 159 -3.42 8.06 -22.39
C TRP A 159 -4.49 9.00 -21.81
N LYS A 160 -4.93 9.97 -22.63
CA LYS A 160 -5.96 10.95 -22.26
C LYS A 160 -7.33 10.30 -22.01
N GLY A 161 -7.75 9.38 -22.89
CA GLY A 161 -9.01 8.64 -22.73
C GLY A 161 -9.03 7.76 -21.49
N ALA A 162 -7.90 7.08 -21.18
CA ALA A 162 -7.74 6.31 -19.97
C ALA A 162 -7.91 7.17 -18.70
N GLN A 163 -7.24 8.33 -18.65
CA GLN A 163 -7.32 9.24 -17.51
C GLN A 163 -8.74 9.76 -17.31
N HIS A 164 -9.44 10.18 -18.38
CA HIS A 164 -10.80 10.67 -18.27
C HIS A 164 -11.76 9.58 -17.77
N MET A 165 -11.62 8.35 -18.27
CA MET A 165 -12.42 7.23 -17.79
C MET A 165 -12.19 6.93 -16.32
N LEU A 166 -10.94 6.95 -15.85
CA LEU A 166 -10.62 6.75 -14.45
C LEU A 166 -11.21 7.85 -13.58
N ASN A 167 -11.13 9.12 -13.99
CA ASN A 167 -11.71 10.23 -13.26
C ASN A 167 -13.23 10.06 -13.08
N LEU A 168 -13.96 9.72 -14.14
CA LEU A 168 -15.41 9.45 -14.08
C LEU A 168 -15.74 8.28 -13.14
N ARG A 169 -14.92 7.22 -13.14
CA ARG A 169 -15.12 6.08 -12.25
C ARG A 169 -14.90 6.43 -10.77
N VAL A 170 -13.92 7.27 -10.48
CA VAL A 170 -13.66 7.78 -9.12
C VAL A 170 -14.86 8.61 -8.64
N VAL A 171 -15.33 9.55 -9.46
CA VAL A 171 -16.52 10.36 -9.14
C VAL A 171 -17.74 9.48 -8.84
N ARG A 172 -17.98 8.48 -9.69
CA ARG A 172 -19.08 7.53 -9.47
C ARG A 172 -18.91 6.72 -8.17
N LYS A 173 -17.69 6.27 -7.88
CA LYS A 173 -17.40 5.46 -6.69
C LYS A 173 -17.54 6.27 -5.40
N ASN A 174 -17.29 7.56 -5.47
CA ASN A 174 -17.44 8.49 -4.35
C ASN A 174 -18.89 9.03 -4.19
N ASN A 175 -19.83 8.53 -5.02
CA ASN A 175 -21.23 9.02 -5.06
C ASN A 175 -21.38 10.50 -5.44
N ASP A 176 -20.39 11.06 -6.11
CA ASP A 176 -20.33 12.47 -6.53
C ASP A 176 -20.90 12.72 -7.95
N TRP A 177 -21.71 11.79 -8.49
CA TRP A 177 -22.18 11.84 -9.89
C TRP A 177 -22.96 13.11 -10.20
N ASN A 178 -23.66 13.68 -9.24
CA ASN A 178 -24.38 14.95 -9.40
C ASN A 178 -23.46 16.08 -9.85
N LYS A 179 -22.19 16.11 -9.45
CA LYS A 179 -21.21 17.11 -9.91
C LYS A 179 -21.00 17.06 -11.41
N ILE A 180 -21.02 15.88 -12.01
CA ILE A 180 -20.89 15.71 -13.47
C ILE A 180 -22.12 16.25 -14.18
N ILE A 181 -23.32 15.99 -13.63
CA ILE A 181 -24.57 16.49 -14.19
C ILE A 181 -24.58 18.03 -14.16
N GLU A 182 -24.19 18.63 -13.07
CA GLU A 182 -24.12 20.09 -12.92
C GLU A 182 -23.12 20.72 -13.89
N LEU A 183 -21.92 20.15 -14.00
CA LEU A 183 -20.90 20.59 -14.96
C LEU A 183 -21.40 20.49 -16.41
N SER A 184 -22.08 19.40 -16.78
CA SER A 184 -22.64 19.22 -18.11
C SER A 184 -23.73 20.26 -18.42
N LYS A 185 -24.60 20.58 -17.45
CA LYS A 185 -25.62 21.63 -17.60
C LYS A 185 -25.00 23.02 -17.76
N ALA A 186 -23.96 23.32 -16.98
CA ALA A 186 -23.26 24.59 -17.08
C ALA A 186 -22.56 24.77 -18.44
N THR A 187 -21.93 23.71 -18.96
CA THR A 187 -21.30 23.72 -20.29
C THR A 187 -22.31 23.94 -21.41
N LEU A 188 -23.49 23.28 -21.33
CA LEU A 188 -24.55 23.48 -22.32
C LEU A 188 -25.12 24.92 -22.31
N LYS A 189 -25.27 25.52 -21.12
CA LYS A 189 -25.72 26.93 -20.98
C LYS A 189 -24.69 27.94 -21.52
N ALA A 190 -23.40 27.63 -21.45
CA ALA A 190 -22.35 28.50 -21.98
C ALA A 190 -22.16 28.38 -23.49
N ALA A 191 -22.72 27.35 -24.13
CA ALA A 191 -22.64 27.08 -25.56
C ALA A 191 -23.93 27.51 -26.32
N ALA A 192 -24.96 27.92 -25.61
CA ALA A 192 -26.22 28.46 -26.15
C ALA A 192 -26.26 29.97 -26.08
#